data_ee69cff36e0f198d43067c056c6782f6
#
_entry.id   ee69cff36e0f198d43067c056c6782f6
#
_cell.length_a   1.000
_cell.length_b   1.000
_cell.length_c   1.000
_cell.angle_alpha   90.00
_cell.angle_beta   90.00
_cell.angle_gamma   90.00
#
_symmetry.space_group_name_H-M   'P 1'
#
loop_
_entity.id
_entity.type
_entity.pdbx_description
1 polymer ?
#
loop_
_entity_poly.entity_id
_entity_poly.type
_entity_poly.pdbx_seq_one_letter_code
_entity_poly.pdbx_strand_id
1 'polypeptide(L)'
;MSYENRIALGNLVPTLGQFKVMDKIPQYQQCEVHNLVEAPAEVPEVLRHVVFNIERGQTLHETIDFLNMCPDFKNIDIIYANELDDGAVRSGNCNVAYEIAKSIGMNYAYGLEFIELVNPDDNKGFHGNALFSRWPIRWAKVVHMPEQYNWYNDRQKRIGGRCAILAKLDVHGREVGVASIHLENRTDGPGAVVTATLPIRREEKAQC
;
A
#
# COMPACT_ATOMS: atom_id res chain seq x y z
N MET A 1 -10.52 -1.39 -12.78
CA MET A 1 -10.56 -0.23 -13.74
C MET A 1 -10.18 -0.77 -15.11
N SER A 2 -11.01 -0.56 -16.15
CA SER A 2 -10.70 -1.11 -17.48
C SER A 2 -9.44 -0.49 -18.09
N TYR A 3 -8.85 -1.19 -19.05
CA TYR A 3 -7.64 -0.70 -19.74
C TYR A 3 -7.88 0.63 -20.44
N GLU A 4 -9.03 0.78 -21.13
CA GLU A 4 -9.40 2.00 -21.84
C GLU A 4 -9.48 3.20 -20.87
N ASN A 5 -10.04 2.99 -19.68
CA ASN A 5 -10.10 4.02 -18.66
C ASN A 5 -8.72 4.41 -18.13
N ARG A 6 -7.84 3.41 -17.92
CA ARG A 6 -6.45 3.66 -17.50
C ARG A 6 -5.71 4.49 -18.55
N ILE A 7 -5.84 4.13 -19.83
CA ILE A 7 -5.22 4.86 -20.94
C ILE A 7 -5.81 6.27 -21.08
N ALA A 8 -7.13 6.41 -20.96
CA ALA A 8 -7.77 7.74 -21.01
C ALA A 8 -7.22 8.67 -19.92
N LEU A 9 -7.07 8.17 -18.69
CA LEU A 9 -6.44 8.91 -17.58
C LEU A 9 -4.96 9.22 -17.86
N GLY A 10 -4.21 8.23 -18.37
CA GLY A 10 -2.81 8.40 -18.75
C GLY A 10 -2.61 9.51 -19.79
N ASN A 11 -3.49 9.62 -20.77
CA ASN A 11 -3.43 10.65 -21.81
C ASN A 11 -3.63 12.08 -21.27
N LEU A 12 -4.15 12.24 -20.05
CA LEU A 12 -4.27 13.53 -19.40
C LEU A 12 -2.98 13.98 -18.70
N VAL A 13 -2.06 13.07 -18.39
CA VAL A 13 -0.84 13.37 -17.62
C VAL A 13 0.04 14.42 -18.29
N PRO A 14 0.31 14.37 -19.60
CA PRO A 14 1.15 15.39 -20.25
C PRO A 14 0.59 16.80 -20.17
N THR A 15 -0.73 16.95 -20.11
CA THR A 15 -1.41 18.25 -20.11
C THR A 15 -1.67 18.77 -18.71
N LEU A 16 -2.12 17.90 -17.80
CA LEU A 16 -2.55 18.30 -16.46
C LEU A 16 -1.46 18.14 -15.39
N GLY A 17 -0.48 17.28 -15.65
CA GLY A 17 0.46 16.78 -14.64
C GLY A 17 -0.13 15.63 -13.83
N GLN A 18 0.76 14.77 -13.35
CA GLN A 18 0.41 13.50 -12.68
C GLN A 18 -0.49 13.72 -11.45
N PHE A 19 -0.15 14.63 -10.55
CA PHE A 19 -0.92 14.86 -9.32
C PHE A 19 -2.37 15.29 -9.60
N LYS A 20 -2.60 16.17 -10.58
CA LYS A 20 -3.95 16.58 -10.95
C LYS A 20 -4.78 15.45 -11.58
N VAL A 21 -4.11 14.48 -12.21
CA VAL A 21 -4.79 13.26 -12.68
C VAL A 21 -5.11 12.34 -11.50
N MET A 22 -4.19 12.15 -10.56
CA MET A 22 -4.41 11.38 -9.32
C MET A 22 -5.59 11.95 -8.50
N ASP A 23 -5.73 13.27 -8.41
CA ASP A 23 -6.83 13.93 -7.71
C ASP A 23 -8.21 13.57 -8.26
N LYS A 24 -8.29 13.15 -9.53
CA LYS A 24 -9.53 12.71 -10.18
C LYS A 24 -9.87 11.24 -9.95
N ILE A 25 -8.99 10.48 -9.31
CA ILE A 25 -9.09 9.05 -9.12
C ILE A 25 -9.34 8.75 -7.64
N PRO A 26 -10.58 8.35 -7.25
CA PRO A 26 -10.92 8.14 -5.84
C PRO A 26 -10.00 7.17 -5.11
N GLN A 27 -9.48 6.15 -5.79
CA GLN A 27 -8.60 5.14 -5.22
C GLN A 27 -7.25 5.71 -4.72
N TYR A 28 -6.81 6.87 -5.22
CA TYR A 28 -5.63 7.55 -4.68
C TYR A 28 -5.95 8.37 -3.42
N GLN A 29 -7.22 8.69 -3.19
CA GLN A 29 -7.64 9.52 -2.05
C GLN A 29 -8.05 8.67 -0.84
N GLN A 30 -8.32 7.40 -1.04
CA GLN A 30 -8.89 6.52 -0.03
C GLN A 30 -8.00 5.30 0.19
N CYS A 31 -7.72 5.00 1.44
CA CYS A 31 -7.14 3.73 1.83
C CYS A 31 -8.28 2.71 2.01
N GLU A 32 -8.20 1.57 1.36
CA GLU A 32 -9.13 0.47 1.59
C GLU A 32 -8.83 -0.18 2.94
N VAL A 33 -9.84 -0.33 3.80
CA VAL A 33 -9.71 -0.96 5.11
C VAL A 33 -10.67 -2.13 5.22
N HIS A 34 -10.15 -3.30 5.55
CA HIS A 34 -10.93 -4.52 5.72
C HIS A 34 -10.56 -5.21 7.05
N ASN A 35 -11.50 -5.22 7.98
CA ASN A 35 -11.38 -5.99 9.22
C ASN A 35 -12.02 -7.36 8.99
N LEU A 36 -11.19 -8.37 8.74
CA LEU A 36 -11.58 -9.74 8.40
C LEU A 36 -11.64 -10.65 9.62
N VAL A 37 -10.96 -10.27 10.69
CA VAL A 37 -10.84 -11.08 11.91
C VAL A 37 -11.07 -10.22 13.15
N GLU A 38 -11.52 -10.88 14.21
CA GLU A 38 -11.66 -10.28 15.53
C GLU A 38 -10.28 -10.05 16.18
N ALA A 39 -10.23 -9.12 17.14
CA ALA A 39 -9.02 -8.86 17.90
C ALA A 39 -8.62 -10.13 18.70
N PRO A 40 -7.30 -10.40 18.87
CA PRO A 40 -6.82 -11.43 19.78
C PRO A 40 -7.37 -11.19 21.20
N ALA A 41 -7.66 -12.28 21.93
CA ALA A 41 -8.18 -12.19 23.30
C ALA A 41 -7.18 -11.60 24.29
N GLU A 42 -5.88 -11.80 24.06
CA GLU A 42 -4.80 -11.36 24.92
C GLU A 42 -3.99 -10.24 24.27
N VAL A 43 -3.62 -9.25 25.05
CA VAL A 43 -2.68 -8.20 24.63
C VAL A 43 -1.27 -8.65 24.93
N PRO A 44 -0.37 -8.76 23.93
CA PRO A 44 1.02 -9.10 24.19
C PRO A 44 1.74 -7.93 24.89
N GLU A 45 2.77 -8.24 25.66
CA GLU A 45 3.63 -7.22 26.27
C GLU A 45 4.36 -6.37 25.22
N VAL A 46 4.67 -6.99 24.06
CA VAL A 46 5.40 -6.38 22.96
C VAL A 46 4.69 -6.71 21.65
N LEU A 47 4.39 -5.70 20.85
CA LEU A 47 3.90 -5.87 19.47
C LEU A 47 5.08 -6.22 18.56
N ARG A 48 4.95 -7.31 17.82
CA ARG A 48 5.95 -7.77 16.85
C ARG A 48 5.62 -7.27 15.47
N HIS A 49 6.58 -6.64 14.83
CA HIS A 49 6.45 -6.02 13.52
C HIS A 49 7.42 -6.62 12.53
N VAL A 50 7.01 -6.70 11.27
CA VAL A 50 7.89 -7.04 10.15
C VAL A 50 7.64 -6.10 8.97
N VAL A 51 8.69 -5.78 8.23
CA VAL A 51 8.62 -5.11 6.92
C VAL A 51 8.94 -6.14 5.85
N PHE A 52 8.07 -6.24 4.84
CA PHE A 52 8.19 -7.28 3.81
C PHE A 52 7.82 -6.75 2.43
N ASN A 53 8.75 -6.77 1.48
CA ASN A 53 8.46 -6.51 0.08
C ASN A 53 7.94 -7.80 -0.56
N ILE A 54 6.73 -7.75 -1.13
CA ILE A 54 6.00 -8.91 -1.66
C ILE A 54 6.31 -9.14 -3.16
N GLU A 55 7.11 -8.27 -3.77
CA GLU A 55 7.45 -8.35 -5.20
C GLU A 55 6.19 -8.52 -6.09
N ARG A 56 5.17 -7.66 -5.85
CA ARG A 56 3.91 -7.62 -6.61
C ARG A 56 2.98 -8.81 -6.38
N GLY A 57 3.39 -9.80 -5.58
CA GLY A 57 2.65 -11.04 -5.39
C GLY A 57 2.80 -12.02 -6.56
N GLN A 58 3.91 -11.95 -7.30
CA GLN A 58 4.18 -12.88 -8.41
C GLN A 58 4.33 -14.33 -7.95
N THR A 59 4.80 -14.52 -6.71
CA THR A 59 4.92 -15.82 -6.03
C THR A 59 3.96 -15.88 -4.84
N LEU A 60 2.68 -15.57 -5.08
CA LEU A 60 1.70 -15.40 -4.02
C LEU A 60 1.52 -16.66 -3.16
N HIS A 61 1.44 -17.85 -3.78
CA HIS A 61 1.24 -19.09 -3.05
C HIS A 61 2.43 -19.41 -2.15
N GLU A 62 3.64 -19.30 -2.67
CA GLU A 62 4.88 -19.52 -1.91
C GLU A 62 5.03 -18.48 -0.78
N THR A 63 4.63 -17.24 -1.02
CA THR A 63 4.63 -16.19 -0.01
C THR A 63 3.65 -16.51 1.11
N ILE A 64 2.44 -16.95 0.79
CA ILE A 64 1.42 -17.36 1.77
C ILE A 64 1.92 -18.58 2.58
N ASP A 65 2.47 -19.58 1.91
CA ASP A 65 3.03 -20.76 2.57
C ASP A 65 4.16 -20.37 3.53
N PHE A 66 5.07 -19.51 3.09
CA PHE A 66 6.14 -18.98 3.94
C PHE A 66 5.60 -18.27 5.18
N LEU A 67 4.64 -17.36 5.02
CA LEU A 67 4.06 -16.60 6.13
C LEU A 67 3.34 -17.52 7.15
N ASN A 68 2.70 -18.59 6.69
CA ASN A 68 2.00 -19.55 7.54
C ASN A 68 2.92 -20.58 8.22
N MET A 69 3.99 -20.99 7.54
CA MET A 69 4.84 -22.10 7.99
C MET A 69 6.09 -21.63 8.74
N CYS A 70 6.59 -20.43 8.47
CA CYS A 70 7.80 -19.93 9.11
C CYS A 70 7.54 -19.62 10.61
N PRO A 71 8.25 -20.27 11.55
CA PRO A 71 8.03 -20.07 12.97
C PRO A 71 8.18 -18.61 13.43
N ASP A 72 9.07 -17.85 12.78
CA ASP A 72 9.35 -16.45 13.12
C ASP A 72 8.15 -15.54 12.83
N PHE A 73 7.26 -15.93 11.90
CA PHE A 73 6.05 -15.19 11.56
C PHE A 73 4.81 -15.56 12.37
N LYS A 74 4.85 -16.69 13.09
CA LYS A 74 3.68 -17.20 13.84
C LYS A 74 3.07 -16.21 14.83
N ASN A 75 3.88 -15.33 15.40
CA ASN A 75 3.48 -14.37 16.42
C ASN A 75 3.66 -12.90 15.97
N ILE A 76 3.70 -12.64 14.67
CA ILE A 76 3.76 -11.28 14.15
C ILE A 76 2.39 -10.63 14.32
N ASP A 77 2.37 -9.42 14.86
CA ASP A 77 1.16 -8.64 15.08
C ASP A 77 0.85 -7.70 13.92
N ILE A 78 1.91 -7.19 13.26
CA ILE A 78 1.78 -6.20 12.19
C ILE A 78 2.79 -6.50 11.08
N ILE A 79 2.32 -6.51 9.82
CA ILE A 79 3.18 -6.61 8.63
C ILE A 79 3.03 -5.33 7.82
N TYR A 80 4.14 -4.64 7.57
CA TYR A 80 4.22 -3.54 6.62
C TYR A 80 4.68 -4.11 5.29
N ALA A 81 3.74 -4.23 4.35
CA ALA A 81 4.01 -4.87 3.08
C ALA A 81 4.07 -3.85 1.94
N ASN A 82 5.10 -3.96 1.13
CA ASN A 82 5.29 -3.15 -0.06
C ASN A 82 5.14 -3.98 -1.32
N GLU A 83 4.75 -3.32 -2.41
CA GLU A 83 4.61 -3.90 -3.75
C GLU A 83 3.58 -5.03 -3.80
N LEU A 84 2.30 -4.70 -3.65
CA LEU A 84 1.19 -5.62 -3.83
C LEU A 84 0.32 -5.18 -5.00
N ASP A 85 0.06 -6.09 -5.92
CA ASP A 85 -0.85 -5.86 -7.03
C ASP A 85 -2.31 -6.10 -6.63
N ASP A 86 -3.21 -5.40 -7.30
CA ASP A 86 -4.64 -5.69 -7.30
C ASP A 86 -5.14 -5.70 -8.75
N GLY A 87 -5.44 -6.89 -9.25
CA GLY A 87 -5.93 -7.11 -10.60
C GLY A 87 -4.90 -6.84 -11.69
N ALA A 88 -3.67 -7.35 -11.51
CA ALA A 88 -2.63 -7.40 -12.52
C ALA A 88 -2.39 -8.85 -12.95
N VAL A 89 -2.22 -9.11 -14.26
CA VAL A 89 -2.00 -10.45 -14.83
C VAL A 89 -0.79 -11.14 -14.21
N ARG A 90 0.29 -10.40 -13.97
CA ARG A 90 1.54 -10.93 -13.40
C ARG A 90 1.37 -11.54 -12.00
N SER A 91 0.31 -11.17 -11.29
CA SER A 91 -0.08 -11.71 -9.99
C SER A 91 -1.42 -12.47 -10.03
N GLY A 92 -1.80 -12.99 -11.21
CA GLY A 92 -3.01 -13.80 -11.39
C GLY A 92 -4.32 -13.01 -11.40
N ASN A 93 -4.27 -11.71 -11.64
CA ASN A 93 -5.46 -10.83 -11.66
C ASN A 93 -6.28 -10.83 -10.35
N CYS A 94 -5.67 -11.23 -9.22
CA CYS A 94 -6.30 -11.22 -7.90
C CYS A 94 -5.97 -9.95 -7.11
N ASN A 95 -6.61 -9.77 -5.97
CA ASN A 95 -6.21 -8.81 -4.95
C ASN A 95 -5.23 -9.49 -4.00
N VAL A 96 -3.93 -9.25 -4.20
CA VAL A 96 -2.84 -9.88 -3.44
C VAL A 96 -2.95 -9.60 -1.95
N ALA A 97 -3.32 -8.37 -1.55
CA ALA A 97 -3.48 -8.01 -0.14
C ALA A 97 -4.63 -8.80 0.51
N TYR A 98 -5.77 -8.94 -0.18
CA TYR A 98 -6.89 -9.73 0.33
C TYR A 98 -6.53 -11.22 0.49
N GLU A 99 -5.89 -11.82 -0.52
CA GLU A 99 -5.54 -13.25 -0.48
C GLU A 99 -4.54 -13.55 0.66
N ILE A 100 -3.54 -12.69 0.85
CA ILE A 100 -2.61 -12.80 1.98
C ILE A 100 -3.38 -12.65 3.29
N ALA A 101 -4.12 -11.55 3.49
CA ALA A 101 -4.83 -11.26 4.73
C ALA A 101 -5.76 -12.41 5.16
N LYS A 102 -6.54 -12.93 4.20
CA LYS A 102 -7.44 -14.07 4.41
C LYS A 102 -6.70 -15.33 4.82
N SER A 103 -5.57 -15.61 4.16
CA SER A 103 -4.80 -16.85 4.39
C SER A 103 -4.05 -16.85 5.71
N ILE A 104 -3.54 -15.70 6.17
CA ILE A 104 -2.82 -15.59 7.44
C ILE A 104 -3.71 -15.16 8.61
N GLY A 105 -5.01 -14.92 8.38
CA GLY A 105 -5.95 -14.50 9.42
C GLY A 105 -5.66 -13.11 9.99
N MET A 106 -5.51 -12.09 9.13
CA MET A 106 -5.26 -10.71 9.53
C MET A 106 -6.25 -9.74 8.89
N ASN A 107 -6.44 -8.59 9.52
CA ASN A 107 -7.04 -7.40 8.94
C ASN A 107 -6.05 -6.71 8.01
N TYR A 108 -6.51 -5.93 7.04
CA TYR A 108 -5.59 -5.17 6.21
C TYR A 108 -6.11 -3.79 5.82
N ALA A 109 -5.17 -2.88 5.54
CA ALA A 109 -5.39 -1.63 4.85
C ALA A 109 -4.52 -1.63 3.59
N TYR A 110 -5.09 -1.23 2.44
CA TYR A 110 -4.40 -1.14 1.17
C TYR A 110 -4.44 0.28 0.63
N GLY A 111 -3.28 0.79 0.19
CA GLY A 111 -3.13 2.10 -0.41
C GLY A 111 -2.56 2.01 -1.82
N LEU A 112 -3.25 2.62 -2.80
CA LEU A 112 -2.81 2.64 -4.18
C LEU A 112 -1.56 3.52 -4.33
N GLU A 113 -0.53 2.97 -4.96
CA GLU A 113 0.73 3.64 -5.31
C GLU A 113 0.79 3.98 -6.79
N PHE A 114 0.44 3.02 -7.65
CA PHE A 114 0.47 3.16 -9.11
C PHE A 114 -0.73 2.52 -9.80
N ILE A 115 -1.11 3.11 -10.93
CA ILE A 115 -1.96 2.50 -11.95
C ILE A 115 -1.09 2.15 -13.15
N GLU A 116 -1.02 0.87 -13.49
CA GLU A 116 -0.25 0.34 -14.62
C GLU A 116 -0.96 0.65 -15.95
N LEU A 117 -0.21 1.12 -16.94
CA LEU A 117 -0.74 1.54 -18.25
C LEU A 117 -0.34 0.61 -19.40
N VAL A 118 0.43 -0.44 -19.12
CA VAL A 118 1.09 -1.23 -20.18
C VAL A 118 0.27 -2.43 -20.61
N ASN A 119 -0.32 -3.17 -19.68
CA ASN A 119 -0.95 -4.45 -19.97
C ASN A 119 -2.48 -4.33 -20.12
N PRO A 120 -3.05 -4.61 -21.32
CA PRO A 120 -4.50 -4.56 -21.53
C PRO A 120 -5.28 -5.65 -20.79
N ASP A 121 -4.63 -6.76 -20.45
CA ASP A 121 -5.27 -7.93 -19.82
C ASP A 121 -5.37 -7.80 -18.28
N ASP A 122 -4.81 -6.74 -17.70
CA ASP A 122 -4.98 -6.45 -16.29
C ASP A 122 -6.43 -6.06 -15.99
N ASN A 123 -7.06 -6.73 -15.02
CA ASN A 123 -8.44 -6.44 -14.60
C ASN A 123 -8.60 -5.04 -13.98
N LYS A 124 -7.61 -4.61 -13.18
CA LYS A 124 -7.56 -3.28 -12.59
C LYS A 124 -6.25 -2.56 -12.88
N GLY A 125 -5.13 -3.30 -12.92
CA GLY A 125 -3.79 -2.76 -13.10
C GLY A 125 -3.35 -1.87 -11.95
N PHE A 126 -3.74 -2.18 -10.73
CA PHE A 126 -3.35 -1.46 -9.51
C PHE A 126 -2.12 -2.09 -8.89
N HIS A 127 -1.26 -1.25 -8.36
CA HIS A 127 -0.08 -1.61 -7.61
C HIS A 127 0.04 -0.70 -6.40
N GLY A 128 0.21 -1.27 -5.22
CA GLY A 128 0.21 -0.50 -3.99
C GLY A 128 0.96 -1.13 -2.84
N ASN A 129 0.71 -0.60 -1.65
CA ASN A 129 1.26 -1.09 -0.41
C ASN A 129 0.14 -1.53 0.53
N ALA A 130 0.44 -2.38 1.49
CA ALA A 130 -0.53 -2.83 2.48
C ALA A 130 0.06 -2.77 3.90
N LEU A 131 -0.84 -2.67 4.85
CA LEU A 131 -0.60 -2.91 6.27
C LEU A 131 -1.49 -4.07 6.68
N PHE A 132 -0.91 -5.15 7.20
CA PHE A 132 -1.67 -6.23 7.82
C PHE A 132 -1.59 -6.12 9.34
N SER A 133 -2.68 -6.42 10.03
CA SER A 133 -2.76 -6.33 11.49
C SER A 133 -3.65 -7.42 12.08
N ARG A 134 -3.21 -8.04 13.17
CA ARG A 134 -4.08 -8.89 14.00
C ARG A 134 -5.14 -8.08 14.75
N TRP A 135 -4.93 -6.77 14.87
CA TRP A 135 -5.79 -5.83 15.57
C TRP A 135 -6.71 -5.09 14.59
N PRO A 136 -7.93 -4.74 14.98
CA PRO A 136 -8.83 -3.96 14.14
C PRO A 136 -8.20 -2.63 13.71
N ILE A 137 -8.33 -2.30 12.45
CA ILE A 137 -7.89 -1.03 11.87
C ILE A 137 -9.07 -0.06 11.96
N ARG A 138 -8.97 0.94 12.84
CA ARG A 138 -10.02 1.95 13.07
C ARG A 138 -10.03 3.02 11.99
N TRP A 139 -8.85 3.32 11.45
CA TRP A 139 -8.66 4.36 10.47
C TRP A 139 -7.38 4.10 9.68
N ALA A 140 -7.42 4.42 8.40
CA ALA A 140 -6.21 4.46 7.57
C ALA A 140 -6.30 5.55 6.51
N LYS A 141 -5.15 6.09 6.11
CA LYS A 141 -5.01 7.13 5.11
C LYS A 141 -3.77 6.87 4.26
N VAL A 142 -3.91 7.10 2.95
CA VAL A 142 -2.76 7.19 2.04
C VAL A 142 -2.20 8.60 2.05
N VAL A 143 -0.88 8.72 2.11
CA VAL A 143 -0.14 9.97 1.96
C VAL A 143 0.83 9.80 0.80
N HIS A 144 0.58 10.49 -0.32
CA HIS A 144 1.47 10.47 -1.46
C HIS A 144 2.70 11.33 -1.21
N MET A 145 3.86 10.80 -1.60
CA MET A 145 5.13 11.51 -1.49
C MET A 145 5.32 12.45 -2.68
N PRO A 146 6.17 13.47 -2.55
CA PRO A 146 6.58 14.28 -3.68
C PRO A 146 7.18 13.40 -4.79
N GLU A 147 6.89 13.76 -6.04
CA GLU A 147 7.44 13.07 -7.20
C GLU A 147 8.96 13.27 -7.25
N GLN A 148 9.70 12.18 -7.27
CA GLN A 148 11.16 12.16 -7.39
C GLN A 148 11.62 11.50 -8.69
N TYR A 149 10.72 10.74 -9.31
CA TYR A 149 10.95 10.04 -10.56
C TYR A 149 9.67 10.04 -11.39
N ASN A 150 9.78 10.37 -12.68
CA ASN A 150 8.64 10.43 -13.59
C ASN A 150 8.29 9.04 -14.12
N TRP A 151 7.49 8.30 -13.37
CA TRP A 151 7.03 6.96 -13.72
C TRP A 151 6.16 6.91 -14.99
N TYR A 152 5.55 8.03 -15.38
CA TYR A 152 4.78 8.10 -16.61
C TYR A 152 5.66 7.98 -17.87
N ASN A 153 6.91 8.39 -17.79
CA ASN A 153 7.89 8.30 -18.86
C ASN A 153 8.79 7.04 -18.76
N ASP A 154 8.58 6.22 -17.74
CA ASP A 154 9.30 4.95 -17.58
C ASP A 154 8.89 3.92 -18.64
N ARG A 155 9.75 2.91 -18.86
CA ARG A 155 9.43 1.75 -19.72
C ARG A 155 8.19 1.01 -19.21
N GLN A 156 8.04 0.89 -17.92
CA GLN A 156 6.81 0.42 -17.26
C GLN A 156 5.95 1.63 -16.91
N LYS A 157 5.27 2.15 -17.91
CA LYS A 157 4.48 3.38 -17.82
C LYS A 157 3.37 3.29 -16.78
N ARG A 158 3.30 4.25 -15.86
CA ARG A 158 2.35 4.29 -14.74
C ARG A 158 1.88 5.69 -14.44
N ILE A 159 0.68 5.79 -13.84
CA ILE A 159 0.24 6.98 -13.10
C ILE A 159 0.47 6.69 -11.64
N GLY A 160 1.00 7.66 -10.88
CA GLY A 160 1.20 7.52 -9.45
C GLY A 160 2.64 7.77 -9.02
N GLY A 161 2.89 7.48 -7.76
CA GLY A 161 4.19 7.66 -7.13
C GLY A 161 4.19 7.06 -5.73
N ARG A 162 5.33 7.07 -5.09
CA ARG A 162 5.52 6.47 -3.76
C ARG A 162 4.54 7.05 -2.74
N CYS A 163 4.11 6.21 -1.82
CA CYS A 163 3.17 6.59 -0.77
C CYS A 163 3.51 5.95 0.58
N ALA A 164 2.90 6.50 1.61
CA ALA A 164 2.82 5.91 2.93
C ALA A 164 1.36 5.60 3.28
N ILE A 165 1.13 4.51 4.00
CA ILE A 165 -0.13 4.22 4.67
C ILE A 165 0.03 4.58 6.14
N LEU A 166 -0.74 5.54 6.63
CA LEU A 166 -0.86 5.84 8.04
C LEU A 166 -2.11 5.14 8.56
N ALA A 167 -2.01 4.44 9.67
CA ALA A 167 -3.15 3.75 10.26
C ALA A 167 -3.21 3.87 11.78
N LYS A 168 -4.41 3.70 12.33
CA LYS A 168 -4.70 3.61 13.75
C LYS A 168 -5.31 2.25 14.04
N LEU A 169 -4.65 1.49 14.90
CA LEU A 169 -5.07 0.17 15.33
C LEU A 169 -5.73 0.26 16.71
N ASP A 170 -6.73 -0.58 16.93
CA ASP A 170 -7.34 -0.74 18.26
C ASP A 170 -6.74 -1.95 18.96
N VAL A 171 -5.84 -1.73 19.87
CA VAL A 171 -5.24 -2.78 20.72
C VAL A 171 -5.94 -2.78 22.06
N HIS A 172 -7.08 -3.47 22.15
CA HIS A 172 -7.94 -3.53 23.34
C HIS A 172 -8.27 -2.13 23.93
N GLY A 173 -8.78 -1.24 23.08
CA GLY A 173 -9.17 0.11 23.46
C GLY A 173 -8.01 1.10 23.54
N ARG A 174 -6.76 0.67 23.31
CA ARG A 174 -5.61 1.56 23.14
C ARG A 174 -5.39 1.83 21.64
N GLU A 175 -5.33 3.10 21.29
CA GLU A 175 -5.01 3.50 19.92
C GLU A 175 -3.49 3.43 19.70
N VAL A 176 -3.08 2.63 18.72
CA VAL A 176 -1.68 2.52 18.26
C VAL A 176 -1.56 3.07 16.86
N GLY A 177 -0.81 4.17 16.70
CA GLY A 177 -0.50 4.75 15.39
C GLY A 177 0.66 4.02 14.72
N VAL A 178 0.49 3.64 13.44
CA VAL A 178 1.48 2.93 12.65
C VAL A 178 1.60 3.52 11.24
N ALA A 179 2.77 3.34 10.60
CA ALA A 179 3.01 3.81 9.24
C ALA A 179 3.76 2.75 8.43
N SER A 180 3.21 2.39 7.27
CA SER A 180 3.90 1.61 6.22
C SER A 180 4.39 2.56 5.16
N ILE A 181 5.68 2.54 4.84
CA ILE A 181 6.31 3.52 3.94
C ILE A 181 7.12 2.79 2.89
N HIS A 182 6.89 3.15 1.62
CA HIS A 182 7.72 2.72 0.49
C HIS A 182 8.41 3.92 -0.14
N LEU A 183 9.72 4.02 0.02
CA LEU A 183 10.51 5.13 -0.48
C LEU A 183 10.91 4.93 -1.94
N GLU A 184 11.13 6.05 -2.65
CA GLU A 184 11.67 6.03 -4.01
C GLU A 184 13.18 5.76 -3.96
N ASN A 185 13.64 4.88 -4.86
CA ASN A 185 15.05 4.58 -5.06
C ASN A 185 15.58 5.09 -6.41
N ARG A 186 14.74 5.76 -7.21
CA ARG A 186 15.08 6.38 -8.48
C ARG A 186 14.91 7.89 -8.41
N THR A 187 15.70 8.60 -9.19
CA THR A 187 15.63 10.06 -9.30
C THR A 187 15.85 10.48 -10.73
N ASP A 188 15.17 11.54 -11.14
CA ASP A 188 15.40 12.19 -12.44
C ASP A 188 16.57 13.18 -12.31
N GLY A 189 17.71 12.85 -12.89
CA GLY A 189 18.88 13.71 -13.01
C GLY A 189 20.07 13.36 -12.12
N PRO A 190 21.24 13.83 -12.49
CA PRO A 190 22.47 13.57 -11.75
C PRO A 190 22.49 14.32 -10.41
N GLY A 191 22.77 13.60 -9.33
CA GLY A 191 22.96 14.17 -8.00
C GLY A 191 21.67 14.43 -7.20
N ALA A 192 20.51 13.98 -7.68
CA ALA A 192 19.29 14.05 -6.91
C ALA A 192 19.38 13.10 -5.67
N VAL A 193 19.06 13.64 -4.51
CA VAL A 193 19.03 12.87 -3.25
C VAL A 193 17.60 12.46 -2.96
N VAL A 194 17.37 11.18 -2.74
CA VAL A 194 16.07 10.68 -2.29
C VAL A 194 15.84 11.13 -0.85
N THR A 195 15.02 12.17 -0.69
CA THR A 195 14.65 12.67 0.64
C THR A 195 13.15 12.59 0.78
N ALA A 196 12.65 11.69 1.61
CA ALA A 196 11.23 11.66 1.96
C ALA A 196 11.03 12.48 3.24
N THR A 197 10.34 13.61 3.12
CA THR A 197 9.88 14.37 4.28
C THR A 197 8.38 14.18 4.40
N LEU A 198 7.95 13.37 5.36
CA LEU A 198 6.54 13.31 5.72
C LEU A 198 6.19 14.59 6.49
N PRO A 199 5.19 15.36 6.08
CA PRO A 199 4.70 16.48 6.87
C PRO A 199 4.01 15.94 8.12
N ILE A 200 4.75 15.80 9.20
CA ILE A 200 4.18 15.49 10.52
C ILE A 200 3.53 16.77 11.02
N ARG A 201 2.23 16.95 10.78
CA ARG A 201 1.46 17.92 11.53
C ARG A 201 1.32 17.38 12.95
N ARG A 202 1.96 18.04 13.90
CA ARG A 202 1.56 17.93 15.30
C ARG A 202 0.13 18.47 15.38
N GLU A 203 -0.83 17.60 15.68
CA GLU A 203 -2.13 18.07 16.13
C GLU A 203 -1.87 18.88 17.40
N GLU A 204 -2.22 20.16 17.37
CA GLU A 204 -2.24 20.98 18.56
C GLU A 204 -3.14 20.28 19.56
N LYS A 205 -2.60 20.00 20.73
CA LYS A 205 -3.40 19.48 21.85
C LYS A 205 -4.56 20.44 22.04
N ALA A 206 -5.78 19.97 21.77
CA ALA A 206 -6.95 20.67 22.25
C ALA A 206 -6.80 20.81 23.76
N GLN A 207 -6.65 22.03 24.21
CA GLN A 207 -6.68 22.36 25.62
C GLN A 207 -8.10 22.06 26.12
N CYS A 208 -8.24 21.04 26.98
CA CYS A 208 -9.42 20.92 27.84
C CYS A 208 -9.31 21.94 28.96
#